data_d37f7972d471852e283a5a5eca682073
#
_entry.id   d37f7972d471852e283a5a5eca682073
#
_cell.length_a   1.000
_cell.length_b   1.000
_cell.length_c   1.000
_cell.angle_alpha   90.00
_cell.angle_beta   90.00
_cell.angle_gamma   90.00
#
_symmetry.space_group_name_H-M   'P 1'
#
loop_
_entity.id
_entity.type
_entity.pdbx_description
1 polymer ?
#
loop_
_entity_poly.entity_id
_entity_poly.type
_entity_poly.pdbx_seq_one_letter_code
_entity_poly.pdbx_strand_id
1 'polypeptide(L)'
;TMRATTIHGAFDIRVTDVPDPEVLRPTDALVEVSATCVCGSDLWPYRGINEVRAGSRIGHEFVGIVRDVGSEVTTVQPGEFVIAPFAWGDNTCRVCRAGVNTSCENGGWWGARDRESLPVDGGQGQWVRVPLADGTLVSTPSVPDDTLLPDLLTLSDVMGTGWHCALGASVAA
;
A
#
# COMPACT_ATOMS: atom_id res chain seq x y z
N THR A 1 -8.93 13.94 12.14
CA THR A 1 -8.71 14.03 10.68
C THR A 1 -7.22 14.06 10.38
N MET A 2 -6.83 13.45 9.29
CA MET A 2 -5.46 13.42 8.77
C MET A 2 -5.34 14.17 7.45
N ARG A 3 -4.14 14.54 7.05
CA ARG A 3 -3.86 15.06 5.72
C ARG A 3 -3.56 13.90 4.77
N ALA A 4 -4.14 13.94 3.58
CA ALA A 4 -3.84 13.00 2.50
C ALA A 4 -3.85 13.68 1.14
N THR A 5 -3.12 13.11 0.20
CA THR A 5 -3.16 13.51 -1.20
C THR A 5 -4.42 12.96 -1.84
N THR A 6 -5.20 13.84 -2.46
CA THR A 6 -6.45 13.50 -3.14
C THR A 6 -6.45 14.01 -4.57
N ILE A 7 -6.99 13.21 -5.49
CA ILE A 7 -7.15 13.60 -6.90
C ILE A 7 -8.59 14.00 -7.16
N HIS A 8 -8.80 15.12 -7.85
CA HIS A 8 -10.14 15.69 -8.15
C HIS A 8 -10.46 15.69 -9.64
N GLY A 9 -9.52 15.35 -10.48
CA GLY A 9 -9.61 15.27 -11.94
C GLY A 9 -8.25 15.44 -12.59
N ALA A 10 -8.23 15.57 -13.90
CA ALA A 10 -6.98 15.78 -14.62
C ALA A 10 -6.29 17.09 -14.17
N PHE A 11 -5.01 16.99 -13.86
CA PHE A 11 -4.15 18.07 -13.36
C PHE A 11 -4.61 18.73 -12.04
N ASP A 12 -5.50 18.06 -11.29
CA ASP A 12 -6.02 18.57 -10.02
C ASP A 12 -5.75 17.56 -8.87
N ILE A 13 -4.57 17.70 -8.26
CA ILE A 13 -4.17 17.00 -7.05
C ILE A 13 -4.05 18.00 -5.91
N ARG A 14 -4.58 17.63 -4.74
CA ARG A 14 -4.63 18.49 -3.56
C ARG A 14 -4.20 17.72 -2.33
N VAL A 15 -3.65 18.42 -1.34
CA VAL A 15 -3.54 17.91 0.03
C VAL A 15 -4.76 18.40 0.79
N THR A 16 -5.58 17.48 1.26
CA THR A 16 -6.86 17.77 1.93
C THR A 16 -6.95 17.08 3.27
N ASP A 17 -7.75 17.64 4.17
CA ASP A 17 -8.14 16.96 5.40
C ASP A 17 -9.20 15.90 5.07
N VAL A 18 -8.94 14.68 5.51
CA VAL A 18 -9.81 13.52 5.32
C VAL A 18 -10.04 12.83 6.68
N PRO A 19 -11.10 12.04 6.84
CA PRO A 19 -11.27 11.23 8.05
C PRO A 19 -10.06 10.31 8.28
N ASP A 20 -9.68 10.16 9.55
CA ASP A 20 -8.70 9.16 9.94
C ASP A 20 -9.21 7.76 9.57
N PRO A 21 -8.35 6.86 9.10
CA PRO A 21 -8.73 5.47 8.92
C PRO A 21 -8.86 4.77 10.27
N GLU A 22 -9.65 3.70 10.29
CA GLU A 22 -9.90 2.86 11.45
C GLU A 22 -9.69 1.39 11.09
N VAL A 23 -9.39 0.55 12.07
CA VAL A 23 -9.45 -0.91 11.93
C VAL A 23 -10.92 -1.29 11.79
N LEU A 24 -11.32 -1.72 10.58
CA LEU A 24 -12.71 -2.05 10.26
C LEU A 24 -13.00 -3.55 10.33
N ARG A 25 -11.94 -4.38 10.26
CA ARG A 25 -12.03 -5.84 10.30
C ARG A 25 -10.98 -6.44 11.21
N PRO A 26 -11.22 -7.65 11.73
CA PRO A 26 -10.24 -8.37 12.54
C PRO A 26 -8.90 -8.62 11.85
N THR A 27 -8.86 -8.60 10.51
CA THR A 27 -7.66 -8.85 9.68
C THR A 27 -6.93 -7.58 9.24
N ASP A 28 -7.40 -6.40 9.63
CA ASP A 28 -6.82 -5.12 9.22
C ASP A 28 -5.67 -4.70 10.13
N ALA A 29 -4.78 -3.87 9.60
CA ALA A 29 -3.85 -3.09 10.40
C ALA A 29 -4.01 -1.59 10.10
N LEU A 30 -3.59 -0.74 11.03
CA LEU A 30 -3.44 0.70 10.86
C LEU A 30 -1.96 1.05 10.85
N VAL A 31 -1.49 1.67 9.77
CA VAL A 31 -0.10 2.06 9.60
C VAL A 31 0.02 3.57 9.57
N GLU A 32 0.89 4.13 10.42
CA GLU A 32 1.37 5.51 10.30
C GLU A 32 2.47 5.54 9.26
N VAL A 33 2.27 6.31 8.20
CA VAL A 33 3.19 6.38 7.06
C VAL A 33 4.43 7.17 7.43
N SER A 34 5.59 6.53 7.35
CA SER A 34 6.90 7.18 7.54
C SER A 34 7.44 7.77 6.24
N ALA A 35 7.24 7.08 5.12
CA ALA A 35 7.61 7.55 3.79
C ALA A 35 6.68 6.99 2.72
N THR A 36 6.47 7.76 1.67
CA THR A 36 5.72 7.39 0.47
C THR A 36 6.36 8.05 -0.75
N CYS A 37 6.08 7.55 -1.95
CA CYS A 37 6.56 8.16 -3.19
C CYS A 37 5.45 8.27 -4.24
N VAL A 38 5.81 8.92 -5.35
CA VAL A 38 4.97 9.05 -6.54
C VAL A 38 5.46 8.06 -7.58
N CYS A 39 4.61 7.12 -7.98
CA CYS A 39 4.87 6.20 -9.08
C CYS A 39 4.51 6.80 -10.44
N GLY A 40 5.12 6.28 -11.49
CA GLY A 40 4.74 6.62 -12.87
C GLY A 40 3.27 6.34 -13.19
N SER A 41 2.67 5.33 -12.55
CA SER A 41 1.25 5.00 -12.71
C SER A 41 0.29 6.03 -12.10
N ASP A 42 0.71 6.78 -11.08
CA ASP A 42 -0.07 7.90 -10.52
C ASP A 42 -0.27 9.03 -11.54
N LEU A 43 0.62 9.12 -12.54
CA LEU A 43 0.54 10.14 -13.59
C LEU A 43 -0.57 9.86 -14.61
N TRP A 44 -1.07 8.63 -14.71
CA TRP A 44 -2.14 8.32 -15.66
C TRP A 44 -3.47 8.97 -15.28
N PRO A 45 -3.98 8.81 -14.06
CA PRO A 45 -5.14 9.56 -13.62
C PRO A 45 -4.87 11.07 -13.56
N TYR A 46 -3.66 11.50 -13.15
CA TYR A 46 -3.30 12.92 -13.13
C TYR A 46 -3.39 13.56 -14.51
N ARG A 47 -3.01 12.85 -15.57
CA ARG A 47 -3.11 13.34 -16.98
C ARG A 47 -4.49 13.12 -17.59
N GLY A 48 -5.45 12.58 -16.86
CA GLY A 48 -6.80 12.29 -17.36
C GLY A 48 -6.88 11.09 -18.31
N ILE A 49 -5.85 10.22 -18.33
CA ILE A 49 -5.87 8.98 -19.14
C ILE A 49 -6.86 7.97 -18.51
N ASN A 50 -6.85 7.89 -17.20
CA ASN A 50 -7.80 7.06 -16.44
C ASN A 50 -8.79 7.97 -15.73
N GLU A 51 -10.07 7.61 -15.79
CA GLU A 51 -11.09 8.29 -14.99
C GLU A 51 -10.90 7.97 -13.51
N VAL A 52 -11.07 9.01 -12.68
CA VAL A 52 -11.04 8.90 -11.23
C VAL A 52 -12.24 9.60 -10.61
N ARG A 53 -12.70 9.07 -9.50
CA ARG A 53 -13.70 9.77 -8.70
C ARG A 53 -13.04 10.94 -7.97
N ALA A 54 -13.60 12.13 -8.11
CA ALA A 54 -13.10 13.32 -7.41
C ALA A 54 -13.04 13.08 -5.88
N GLY A 55 -11.92 13.48 -5.27
CA GLY A 55 -11.65 13.26 -3.86
C GLY A 55 -11.11 11.87 -3.51
N SER A 56 -10.79 11.03 -4.50
CA SER A 56 -10.11 9.75 -4.25
C SER A 56 -8.72 9.97 -3.69
N ARG A 57 -8.38 9.20 -2.65
CA ARG A 57 -7.01 9.15 -2.09
C ARG A 57 -6.11 8.37 -3.02
N ILE A 58 -4.87 8.79 -3.16
CA ILE A 58 -3.91 8.19 -4.09
C ILE A 58 -2.64 7.71 -3.40
N GLY A 59 -1.77 7.04 -4.17
CA GLY A 59 -0.52 6.46 -3.72
C GLY A 59 -0.66 4.98 -3.38
N HIS A 60 0.37 4.21 -3.71
CA HIS A 60 0.39 2.76 -3.52
C HIS A 60 1.77 2.24 -3.11
N GLU A 61 2.70 3.12 -2.87
CA GLU A 61 4.05 2.81 -2.39
C GLU A 61 4.28 3.54 -1.06
N PHE A 62 4.36 2.79 0.04
CA PHE A 62 4.60 3.36 1.36
C PHE A 62 5.25 2.38 2.32
N VAL A 63 5.92 2.94 3.30
CA VAL A 63 6.47 2.25 4.47
C VAL A 63 6.08 3.01 5.72
N GLY A 64 6.02 2.34 6.86
CA GLY A 64 5.61 3.01 8.08
C GLY A 64 5.62 2.13 9.32
N ILE A 65 5.04 2.64 10.40
CA ILE A 65 4.94 1.97 11.68
C ILE A 65 3.50 1.48 11.90
N VAL A 66 3.36 0.22 12.24
CA VAL A 66 2.08 -0.33 12.69
C VAL A 66 1.67 0.35 13.99
N ARG A 67 0.44 0.87 14.06
CA ARG A 67 -0.08 1.54 15.26
C ARG A 67 -1.21 0.77 15.93
N ASP A 68 -1.98 0.04 15.14
CA ASP A 68 -3.08 -0.80 15.63
C ASP A 68 -3.30 -1.98 14.72
N VAL A 69 -3.85 -3.07 15.24
CA VAL A 69 -4.14 -4.29 14.50
C VAL A 69 -5.47 -4.89 14.92
N GLY A 70 -6.17 -5.50 13.99
CA GLY A 70 -7.34 -6.30 14.26
C GLY A 70 -7.01 -7.59 15.03
N SER A 71 -8.01 -8.16 15.67
CA SER A 71 -7.84 -9.31 16.59
C SER A 71 -7.37 -10.61 15.92
N GLU A 72 -7.41 -10.71 14.61
CA GLU A 72 -6.96 -11.89 13.85
C GLU A 72 -5.58 -11.67 13.18
N VAL A 73 -4.97 -10.48 13.31
CA VAL A 73 -3.63 -10.22 12.79
C VAL A 73 -2.59 -10.88 13.70
N THR A 74 -1.68 -11.64 13.11
CA THR A 74 -0.70 -12.47 13.81
C THR A 74 0.75 -12.24 13.39
N THR A 75 1.00 -11.66 12.21
CA THR A 75 2.34 -11.54 11.62
C THR A 75 3.01 -10.20 11.90
N VAL A 76 2.24 -9.20 12.31
CA VAL A 76 2.75 -7.86 12.64
C VAL A 76 2.13 -7.35 13.92
N GLN A 77 2.83 -6.47 14.64
CA GLN A 77 2.40 -5.90 15.91
C GLN A 77 2.59 -4.38 15.96
N PRO A 78 1.84 -3.66 16.81
CA PRO A 78 2.07 -2.23 17.03
C PRO A 78 3.52 -1.94 17.42
N GLY A 79 4.11 -0.93 16.77
CA GLY A 79 5.50 -0.53 16.93
C GLY A 79 6.46 -1.12 15.90
N GLU A 80 6.08 -2.13 15.14
CA GLU A 80 6.91 -2.69 14.07
C GLU A 80 6.90 -1.79 12.84
N PHE A 81 8.08 -1.71 12.19
CA PHE A 81 8.19 -1.04 10.90
C PHE A 81 7.86 -2.03 9.79
N VAL A 82 7.03 -1.58 8.84
CA VAL A 82 6.50 -2.43 7.76
C VAL A 82 6.67 -1.77 6.40
N ILE A 83 6.80 -2.64 5.40
CA ILE A 83 6.78 -2.32 3.98
C ILE A 83 5.44 -2.83 3.43
N ALA A 84 4.70 -1.97 2.75
CA ALA A 84 3.46 -2.32 2.10
C ALA A 84 3.69 -2.46 0.59
N PRO A 85 3.37 -3.61 -0.03
CA PRO A 85 3.47 -3.78 -1.48
C PRO A 85 2.40 -2.93 -2.20
N PHE A 86 2.60 -2.65 -3.48
CA PHE A 86 1.70 -1.83 -4.30
C PHE A 86 0.28 -2.39 -4.46
N ALA A 87 0.04 -3.64 -4.08
CA ALA A 87 -1.27 -4.28 -4.02
C ALA A 87 -1.39 -5.06 -2.71
N TRP A 88 -2.56 -5.06 -2.11
CA TRP A 88 -2.84 -5.84 -0.91
C TRP A 88 -3.52 -7.17 -1.24
N GLY A 89 -3.33 -8.20 -0.40
CA GLY A 89 -3.88 -9.53 -0.63
C GLY A 89 -3.78 -10.46 0.58
N ASP A 90 -4.41 -11.63 0.49
CA ASP A 90 -4.49 -12.60 1.58
C ASP A 90 -3.30 -13.55 1.68
N ASN A 91 -2.47 -13.62 0.65
CA ASN A 91 -1.33 -14.55 0.54
C ASN A 91 -1.70 -16.05 0.72
N THR A 92 -2.99 -16.41 0.69
CA THR A 92 -3.47 -17.76 1.00
C THR A 92 -4.32 -18.39 -0.10
N CYS A 93 -4.93 -17.60 -1.00
CA CYS A 93 -5.73 -18.11 -2.09
C CYS A 93 -4.88 -18.92 -3.09
N ARG A 94 -5.54 -19.65 -3.99
CA ARG A 94 -4.83 -20.51 -4.95
C ARG A 94 -3.86 -19.75 -5.86
N VAL A 95 -4.20 -18.49 -6.19
CA VAL A 95 -3.36 -17.62 -7.05
C VAL A 95 -2.12 -17.15 -6.30
N CYS A 96 -2.28 -16.74 -5.04
CA CYS A 96 -1.17 -16.40 -4.16
C CYS A 96 -0.23 -17.59 -3.94
N ARG A 97 -0.78 -18.78 -3.69
CA ARG A 97 0.01 -20.03 -3.54
C ARG A 97 0.76 -20.42 -4.81
N ALA A 98 0.32 -19.95 -5.98
CA ALA A 98 1.04 -20.08 -7.24
C ALA A 98 2.11 -18.99 -7.45
N GLY A 99 2.33 -18.10 -6.49
CA GLY A 99 3.33 -17.03 -6.54
C GLY A 99 2.89 -15.76 -7.27
N VAL A 100 1.59 -15.58 -7.54
CA VAL A 100 1.05 -14.41 -8.28
C VAL A 100 0.20 -13.56 -7.35
N ASN A 101 0.82 -13.02 -6.30
CA ASN A 101 0.13 -12.27 -5.24
C ASN A 101 -0.58 -11.01 -5.75
N THR A 102 -0.06 -10.37 -6.80
CA THR A 102 -0.67 -9.20 -7.44
C THR A 102 -2.04 -9.47 -8.08
N SER A 103 -2.37 -10.75 -8.29
CA SER A 103 -3.67 -11.21 -8.79
C SER A 103 -4.46 -11.96 -7.73
N CYS A 104 -4.25 -11.63 -6.46
CA CYS A 104 -4.94 -12.22 -5.34
C CYS A 104 -6.47 -12.17 -5.53
N GLU A 105 -7.13 -13.33 -5.35
CA GLU A 105 -8.59 -13.42 -5.52
C GLU A 105 -9.36 -12.59 -4.48
N ASN A 106 -8.75 -12.31 -3.32
CA ASN A 106 -9.34 -11.53 -2.24
C ASN A 106 -8.70 -10.14 -2.07
N GLY A 107 -7.70 -9.84 -2.88
CA GLY A 107 -6.91 -8.61 -2.82
C GLY A 107 -7.47 -7.46 -3.65
N GLY A 108 -6.70 -6.39 -3.72
CA GLY A 108 -7.04 -5.20 -4.47
C GLY A 108 -5.95 -4.13 -4.47
N TRP A 109 -6.35 -2.92 -4.83
CA TRP A 109 -5.48 -1.78 -5.05
C TRP A 109 -5.74 -0.68 -4.00
N TRP A 110 -4.70 0.06 -3.65
CA TRP A 110 -4.81 1.21 -2.75
C TRP A 110 -5.65 2.33 -3.38
N GLY A 111 -6.34 3.09 -2.54
CA GLY A 111 -7.24 4.17 -2.97
C GLY A 111 -8.58 3.71 -3.55
N ALA A 112 -8.83 2.41 -3.59
CA ALA A 112 -10.06 1.80 -4.10
C ALA A 112 -11.04 1.42 -2.99
N ARG A 113 -11.90 0.46 -3.26
CA ARG A 113 -12.75 -0.21 -2.28
C ARG A 113 -12.42 -1.70 -2.26
N ASP A 114 -12.54 -2.31 -1.09
CA ASP A 114 -12.45 -3.75 -0.99
C ASP A 114 -13.73 -4.45 -1.51
N ARG A 115 -13.74 -5.77 -1.47
CA ARG A 115 -14.85 -6.57 -2.00
C ARG A 115 -16.19 -6.33 -1.30
N GLU A 116 -16.17 -5.87 -0.07
CA GLU A 116 -17.38 -5.52 0.70
C GLU A 116 -17.70 -4.03 0.62
N SER A 117 -17.06 -3.33 -0.33
CA SER A 117 -17.23 -1.90 -0.59
C SER A 117 -16.74 -0.97 0.54
N LEU A 118 -15.93 -1.48 1.48
CA LEU A 118 -15.26 -0.62 2.46
C LEU A 118 -14.13 0.17 1.79
N PRO A 119 -13.91 1.43 2.19
CA PRO A 119 -12.87 2.25 1.62
C PRO A 119 -11.48 1.69 1.98
N VAL A 120 -10.58 1.68 1.01
CA VAL A 120 -9.16 1.42 1.21
C VAL A 120 -8.41 2.71 0.93
N ASP A 121 -7.56 3.11 1.87
CA ASP A 121 -6.83 4.37 1.76
C ASP A 121 -5.76 4.31 0.66
N GLY A 122 -5.37 5.48 0.16
CA GLY A 122 -4.14 5.61 -0.62
C GLY A 122 -2.93 5.83 0.28
N GLY A 123 -1.77 5.35 -0.15
CA GLY A 123 -0.52 5.42 0.62
C GLY A 123 0.07 6.83 0.78
N GLN A 124 -0.40 7.82 0.04
CA GLN A 124 0.03 9.23 0.18
C GLN A 124 -0.83 9.97 1.21
N GLY A 125 -0.87 9.46 2.44
CA GLY A 125 -1.54 10.02 3.59
C GLY A 125 -0.74 9.81 4.85
N GLN A 126 -1.14 10.44 5.97
CA GLN A 126 -0.46 10.26 7.26
C GLN A 126 -0.72 8.86 7.84
N TRP A 127 -1.89 8.29 7.56
CA TRP A 127 -2.32 6.98 8.02
C TRP A 127 -2.96 6.18 6.91
N VAL A 128 -2.80 4.86 6.96
CA VAL A 128 -3.40 3.93 6.01
C VAL A 128 -4.00 2.73 6.74
N ARG A 129 -5.28 2.45 6.46
CA ARG A 129 -5.86 1.15 6.78
C ARG A 129 -5.37 0.11 5.78
N VAL A 130 -4.76 -0.94 6.27
CA VAL A 130 -4.23 -2.05 5.48
C VAL A 130 -5.14 -3.27 5.62
N PRO A 131 -5.92 -3.64 4.58
CA PRO A 131 -6.69 -4.87 4.60
C PRO A 131 -5.80 -6.11 4.56
N LEU A 132 -6.25 -7.21 5.16
CA LEU A 132 -5.57 -8.51 5.10
C LEU A 132 -4.08 -8.38 5.48
N ALA A 133 -3.81 -7.75 6.64
CA ALA A 133 -2.49 -7.33 7.06
C ALA A 133 -1.45 -8.47 7.04
N ASP A 134 -1.82 -9.67 7.48
CA ASP A 134 -0.94 -10.85 7.50
C ASP A 134 -0.47 -11.30 6.11
N GLY A 135 -1.26 -11.06 5.09
CA GLY A 135 -0.92 -11.37 3.70
C GLY A 135 -0.29 -10.20 2.94
N THR A 136 -0.39 -9.00 3.49
CA THR A 136 -0.01 -7.77 2.82
C THR A 136 1.31 -7.20 3.34
N LEU A 137 1.46 -7.07 4.66
CA LEU A 137 2.58 -6.36 5.26
C LEU A 137 3.81 -7.25 5.45
N VAL A 138 4.99 -6.67 5.24
CA VAL A 138 6.27 -7.30 5.54
C VAL A 138 6.98 -6.46 6.60
N SER A 139 7.18 -7.03 7.80
CA SER A 139 7.92 -6.36 8.87
C SER A 139 9.43 -6.47 8.67
N THR A 140 10.15 -5.45 9.11
CA THR A 140 11.62 -5.49 9.23
C THR A 140 12.03 -6.01 10.62
N PRO A 141 13.24 -6.57 10.79
CA PRO A 141 13.69 -7.10 12.09
C PRO A 141 13.76 -6.03 13.21
N SER A 142 13.86 -4.77 12.84
CA SER A 142 13.85 -3.61 13.76
C SER A 142 13.40 -2.37 13.01
N VAL A 143 13.00 -1.33 13.73
CA VAL A 143 12.76 -0.01 13.13
C VAL A 143 14.08 0.47 12.49
N PRO A 144 14.09 0.77 11.19
CA PRO A 144 15.29 1.18 10.48
C PRO A 144 15.72 2.60 10.86
N ASP A 145 16.99 2.91 10.59
CA ASP A 145 17.46 4.29 10.57
C ASP A 145 16.78 5.05 9.41
N ASP A 146 16.51 6.34 9.62
CA ASP A 146 15.83 7.20 8.63
C ASP A 146 16.57 7.25 7.28
N THR A 147 17.89 7.06 7.28
CA THR A 147 18.72 7.01 6.07
C THR A 147 18.41 5.82 5.16
N LEU A 148 17.81 4.75 5.70
CA LEU A 148 17.40 3.55 4.96
C LEU A 148 15.98 3.66 4.39
N LEU A 149 15.18 4.63 4.82
CA LEU A 149 13.78 4.76 4.38
C LEU A 149 13.63 4.83 2.85
N PRO A 150 14.45 5.61 2.09
CA PRO A 150 14.35 5.64 0.65
C PRO A 150 14.62 4.28 -0.02
N ASP A 151 15.58 3.52 0.50
CA ASP A 151 15.93 2.20 -0.04
C ASP A 151 14.82 1.19 0.24
N LEU A 152 14.31 1.16 1.48
CA LEU A 152 13.21 0.27 1.88
C LEU A 152 11.91 0.62 1.14
N LEU A 153 11.66 1.89 0.85
CA LEU A 153 10.50 2.32 0.09
C LEU A 153 10.49 1.72 -1.33
N THR A 154 11.66 1.51 -1.96
CA THR A 154 11.73 0.89 -3.28
C THR A 154 11.19 -0.55 -3.30
N LEU A 155 11.20 -1.24 -2.14
CA LEU A 155 10.68 -2.60 -2.00
C LEU A 155 9.15 -2.67 -2.09
N SER A 156 8.46 -1.53 -1.95
CA SER A 156 7.00 -1.49 -2.11
C SER A 156 6.55 -1.82 -3.52
N ASP A 157 7.34 -1.44 -4.56
CA ASP A 157 7.00 -1.67 -5.96
C ASP A 157 8.24 -1.86 -6.85
N VAL A 158 9.00 -0.78 -7.09
CA VAL A 158 9.96 -0.70 -8.21
C VAL A 158 11.10 -1.71 -8.13
N MET A 159 11.59 -2.03 -6.94
CA MET A 159 12.63 -3.03 -6.75
C MET A 159 12.12 -4.42 -7.14
N GLY A 160 10.94 -4.82 -6.65
CA GLY A 160 10.32 -6.11 -6.98
C GLY A 160 10.03 -6.25 -8.48
N THR A 161 9.51 -5.19 -9.08
CA THR A 161 9.23 -5.10 -10.52
C THR A 161 10.53 -5.22 -11.35
N GLY A 162 11.56 -4.47 -10.99
CA GLY A 162 12.86 -4.52 -11.65
C GLY A 162 13.54 -5.90 -11.52
N TRP A 163 13.48 -6.49 -10.34
CA TRP A 163 13.99 -7.83 -10.08
C TRP A 163 13.27 -8.90 -10.93
N HIS A 164 11.95 -8.85 -10.97
CA HIS A 164 11.15 -9.76 -11.80
C HIS A 164 11.49 -9.63 -13.29
N CYS A 165 11.66 -8.41 -13.80
CA CYS A 165 12.09 -8.17 -15.18
C CYS A 165 13.47 -8.78 -15.47
N ALA A 166 14.44 -8.61 -14.55
CA ALA A 166 15.78 -9.16 -14.70
C ALA A 166 15.76 -10.70 -14.75
N LEU A 167 15.01 -11.33 -13.85
CA LEU A 167 14.82 -12.79 -13.87
C LEU A 167 14.14 -13.25 -15.17
N GLY A 168 13.08 -12.59 -15.62
CA GLY A 168 12.36 -12.91 -16.86
C GLY A 168 13.24 -12.78 -18.12
N ALA A 169 14.19 -11.83 -18.09
CA ALA A 169 15.18 -11.64 -19.16
C ALA A 169 16.41 -12.54 -19.02
N SER A 170 16.46 -13.42 -18.02
CA SER A 170 17.60 -14.29 -17.73
C SER A 170 18.93 -13.52 -17.58
N VAL A 171 18.89 -12.32 -16.99
CA VAL A 171 20.09 -11.54 -16.70
C VAL A 171 20.86 -12.26 -15.59
N ALA A 172 22.11 -12.66 -15.89
CA ALA A 172 23.02 -13.23 -14.89
C ALA A 172 23.64 -12.09 -14.04
N ALA A 173 23.82 -12.36 -12.75
CA ALA A 173 24.53 -11.47 -11.83
C ALA A 173 26.05 -11.60 -12.03
#